data_c83c5183e0da7220cca278a5bc59d16d
#
_entry.id   c83c5183e0da7220cca278a5bc59d16d
#
_cell.length_a   1.000
_cell.length_b   1.000
_cell.length_c   1.000
_cell.angle_alpha   90.00
_cell.angle_beta   90.00
_cell.angle_gamma   90.00
#
_symmetry.space_group_name_H-M   'P 1'
#
loop_
_entity.id
_entity.type
_entity.pdbx_description
1 polymer ?
#
loop_
_entity_poly.entity_id
_entity_poly.type
_entity_poly.pdbx_seq_one_letter_code
_entity_poly.pdbx_strand_id
1 'polypeptide(L)'
;MLELNIIEAYSTVHTKQFYTNDDAPSFDGSQRQSEFFKAWKEIENFYKKSKVEKLTFLEVGAWKGLWGIAFAEFCKEKGIQGEYVTITMISHDPNNQPLYRSIDYINNQPGMTASLIDMNTFSENALDEVKKYHQTYDIVFIDACHKYDEIKSDISKFSNLATDMLLFHDIRPIAVNEHCGVYQAIQDSNIVLDKEIAVADEMGIGIKFIK
;
A
#
# COMPACT_ATOMS: atom_id res chain seq x y z
N MET A 1 8.07 1.86 18.26
CA MET A 1 7.63 0.48 18.58
C MET A 1 7.06 -0.17 17.31
N LEU A 2 6.10 0.46 16.62
CA LEU A 2 5.50 -0.07 15.39
C LEU A 2 6.54 -0.46 14.31
N GLU A 3 7.54 0.37 14.06
CA GLU A 3 8.60 0.12 13.08
C GLU A 3 9.32 -1.21 13.33
N LEU A 4 9.73 -1.47 14.59
CA LEU A 4 10.38 -2.72 14.95
C LEU A 4 9.44 -3.92 14.81
N ASN A 5 8.18 -3.77 15.17
CA ASN A 5 7.18 -4.83 15.03
C ASN A 5 6.97 -5.21 13.54
N ILE A 6 6.90 -4.21 12.65
CA ILE A 6 6.78 -4.43 11.21
C ILE A 6 8.00 -5.17 10.66
N ILE A 7 9.21 -4.73 11.05
CA ILE A 7 10.46 -5.36 10.64
C ILE A 7 10.50 -6.84 11.07
N GLU A 8 10.18 -7.12 12.32
CA GLU A 8 10.16 -8.47 12.89
C GLU A 8 9.10 -9.36 12.22
N ALA A 9 7.88 -8.83 12.04
CA ALA A 9 6.79 -9.52 11.36
C ALA A 9 7.16 -9.86 9.91
N TYR A 10 7.66 -8.90 9.16
CA TYR A 10 8.06 -9.10 7.78
C TYR A 10 9.20 -10.12 7.65
N SER A 11 10.21 -10.06 8.53
CA SER A 11 11.29 -11.04 8.57
C SER A 11 10.79 -12.45 8.86
N THR A 12 9.82 -12.57 9.76
CA THR A 12 9.20 -13.87 10.12
C THR A 12 8.46 -14.45 8.93
N VAL A 13 7.69 -13.65 8.21
CA VAL A 13 6.89 -14.08 7.06
C VAL A 13 7.77 -14.47 5.88
N HIS A 14 8.83 -13.72 5.62
CA HIS A 14 9.61 -13.87 4.38
C HIS A 14 10.95 -14.60 4.55
N THR A 15 11.31 -14.98 5.77
CA THR A 15 12.55 -15.73 6.08
C THR A 15 13.84 -15.11 5.49
N LYS A 16 13.82 -13.82 5.18
CA LYS A 16 14.95 -13.08 4.66
C LYS A 16 15.52 -12.16 5.74
N GLN A 17 16.85 -12.16 5.86
CA GLN A 17 17.54 -11.15 6.62
C GLN A 17 17.29 -9.79 5.98
N PHE A 18 16.84 -8.84 6.79
CA PHE A 18 16.89 -7.43 6.41
C PHE A 18 18.35 -7.05 6.17
N TYR A 19 18.61 -6.42 5.06
CA TYR A 19 19.90 -5.80 4.85
C TYR A 19 20.01 -4.61 5.82
N THR A 20 20.90 -4.72 6.77
CA THR A 20 21.10 -3.71 7.82
C THR A 20 22.06 -2.59 7.45
N ASN A 21 22.40 -2.46 6.17
CA ASN A 21 23.24 -1.35 5.74
C ASN A 21 22.39 -0.12 5.50
N ASP A 22 22.75 1.01 6.10
CA ASP A 22 22.09 2.32 5.91
C ASP A 22 22.00 2.77 4.45
N ASP A 23 22.82 2.17 3.57
CA ASP A 23 22.78 2.35 2.11
C ASP A 23 21.93 1.29 1.40
N ALA A 24 21.35 0.34 2.12
CA ALA A 24 20.63 -0.76 1.50
C ALA A 24 19.15 -0.47 1.45
N PRO A 25 18.63 -0.60 0.30
CA PRO A 25 17.48 0.14 -0.10
C PRO A 25 16.16 -0.40 0.35
N SER A 26 15.88 -1.62 0.45
CA SER A 26 14.46 -1.96 0.37
C SER A 26 14.11 -3.21 1.12
N PHE A 27 12.92 -3.18 1.67
CA PHE A 27 12.15 -4.39 1.80
C PHE A 27 11.96 -4.96 0.38
N ASP A 28 12.76 -5.92 -0.03
CA ASP A 28 12.66 -6.65 -1.31
C ASP A 28 12.99 -5.92 -2.62
N GLY A 29 13.62 -4.76 -2.61
CA GLY A 29 13.96 -4.03 -3.84
C GLY A 29 12.84 -3.16 -4.42
N SER A 30 11.67 -3.10 -3.79
CA SER A 30 10.55 -2.34 -4.32
C SER A 30 10.30 -1.02 -3.58
N GLN A 31 10.68 -0.91 -2.32
CA GLN A 31 10.40 0.28 -1.53
C GLN A 31 11.50 0.55 -0.51
N ARG A 32 11.96 1.79 -0.39
CA ARG A 32 12.96 2.14 0.62
C ARG A 32 12.35 2.20 2.01
N GLN A 33 13.04 1.60 2.95
CA GLN A 33 12.65 1.53 4.34
C GLN A 33 12.35 2.92 4.93
N SER A 34 13.17 3.93 4.59
CA SER A 34 13.00 5.29 5.10
C SER A 34 11.73 5.99 4.61
N GLU A 35 11.33 5.79 3.35
CA GLU A 35 10.08 6.35 2.80
C GLU A 35 8.87 5.65 3.38
N PHE A 36 8.91 4.33 3.40
CA PHE A 36 7.86 3.50 3.95
C PHE A 36 7.53 3.87 5.40
N PHE A 37 8.53 3.94 6.28
CA PHE A 37 8.28 4.29 7.69
C PHE A 37 7.85 5.74 7.89
N LYS A 38 8.33 6.68 7.06
CA LYS A 38 7.81 8.05 7.08
C LYS A 38 6.34 8.11 6.68
N ALA A 39 5.93 7.35 5.67
CA ALA A 39 4.52 7.27 5.28
C ALA A 39 3.67 6.65 6.39
N TRP A 40 4.12 5.55 6.99
CA TRP A 40 3.43 4.96 8.15
C TRP A 40 3.35 5.92 9.33
N LYS A 41 4.36 6.75 9.54
CA LYS A 41 4.33 7.78 10.58
C LYS A 41 3.23 8.83 10.34
N GLU A 42 2.95 9.20 9.09
CA GLU A 42 1.84 10.09 8.77
C GLU A 42 0.48 9.39 9.02
N ILE A 43 0.35 8.09 8.69
CA ILE A 43 -0.84 7.30 9.03
C ILE A 43 -1.05 7.24 10.56
N GLU A 44 0.00 6.92 11.32
CA GLU A 44 -0.04 6.93 12.79
C GLU A 44 -0.48 8.28 13.35
N ASN A 45 0.08 9.38 12.83
CA ASN A 45 -0.23 10.73 13.28
C ASN A 45 -1.69 11.09 13.00
N PHE A 46 -2.21 10.70 11.83
CA PHE A 46 -3.60 10.92 11.46
C PHE A 46 -4.57 10.21 12.42
N TYR A 47 -4.32 8.94 12.70
CA TYR A 47 -5.18 8.15 13.60
C TYR A 47 -4.84 8.30 15.09
N LYS A 48 -3.84 9.10 15.46
CA LYS A 48 -3.39 9.23 16.87
C LYS A 48 -4.48 9.68 17.82
N LYS A 49 -5.39 10.54 17.35
CA LYS A 49 -6.49 11.09 18.16
C LYS A 49 -7.85 10.48 17.83
N SER A 50 -7.89 9.60 16.84
CA SER A 50 -9.13 8.98 16.38
C SER A 50 -9.54 7.84 17.33
N LYS A 51 -10.83 7.80 17.67
CA LYS A 51 -11.41 6.67 18.41
C LYS A 51 -12.05 5.67 17.44
N VAL A 52 -11.27 5.25 16.46
CA VAL A 52 -11.74 4.21 15.53
C VAL A 52 -11.65 2.84 16.21
N GLU A 53 -12.66 2.02 16.01
CA GLU A 53 -12.69 0.64 16.51
C GLU A 53 -12.29 -0.35 15.40
N LYS A 54 -12.39 0.08 14.16
CA LYS A 54 -12.13 -0.71 12.96
C LYS A 54 -11.62 0.18 11.84
N LEU A 55 -10.68 -0.34 11.06
CA LEU A 55 -10.17 0.28 9.84
C LEU A 55 -10.22 -0.68 8.65
N THR A 56 -10.43 -0.11 7.47
CA THR A 56 -10.41 -0.82 6.19
C THR A 56 -9.30 -0.27 5.31
N PHE A 57 -8.52 -1.15 4.71
CA PHE A 57 -7.41 -0.78 3.83
C PHE A 57 -7.50 -1.52 2.50
N LEU A 58 -7.52 -0.76 1.41
CA LEU A 58 -7.39 -1.29 0.05
C LEU A 58 -5.97 -1.03 -0.47
N GLU A 59 -5.27 -2.08 -0.87
CA GLU A 59 -4.02 -1.99 -1.62
C GLU A 59 -4.24 -2.43 -3.07
N VAL A 60 -3.99 -1.51 -4.01
CA VAL A 60 -4.09 -1.76 -5.45
C VAL A 60 -2.67 -2.01 -5.95
N GLY A 61 -2.33 -3.30 -6.13
CA GLY A 61 -0.98 -3.73 -6.46
C GLY A 61 -0.15 -4.12 -5.24
N ALA A 62 -0.38 -5.29 -4.66
CA ALA A 62 0.45 -5.80 -3.57
C ALA A 62 1.53 -6.73 -4.10
N TRP A 63 2.76 -6.29 -4.10
CA TRP A 63 3.90 -7.11 -4.53
C TRP A 63 4.08 -8.33 -3.62
N LYS A 64 4.47 -8.11 -2.37
CA LYS A 64 4.68 -9.16 -1.38
C LYS A 64 3.89 -8.94 -0.09
N GLY A 65 3.00 -7.95 -0.08
CA GLY A 65 2.10 -7.66 1.03
C GLY A 65 2.74 -6.93 2.21
N LEU A 66 3.80 -6.15 1.98
CA LEU A 66 4.45 -5.37 3.03
C LEU A 66 3.50 -4.38 3.70
N TRP A 67 2.69 -3.67 2.92
CA TRP A 67 1.72 -2.71 3.44
C TRP A 67 0.62 -3.38 4.26
N GLY A 68 0.18 -4.56 3.82
CA GLY A 68 -0.78 -5.37 4.58
C GLY A 68 -0.24 -5.83 5.92
N ILE A 69 1.04 -6.30 5.98
CA ILE A 69 1.70 -6.66 7.26
C ILE A 69 1.79 -5.44 8.17
N ALA A 70 2.21 -4.29 7.63
CA ALA A 70 2.32 -3.06 8.40
C ALA A 70 0.96 -2.59 8.93
N PHE A 71 -0.09 -2.72 8.13
CA PHE A 71 -1.45 -2.42 8.56
C PHE A 71 -1.91 -3.33 9.69
N ALA A 72 -1.60 -4.62 9.62
CA ALA A 72 -1.94 -5.57 10.69
C ALA A 72 -1.21 -5.22 12.01
N GLU A 73 0.10 -4.93 11.93
CA GLU A 73 0.87 -4.55 13.12
C GLU A 73 0.41 -3.20 13.71
N PHE A 74 0.00 -2.26 12.85
CA PHE A 74 -0.61 -1.00 13.29
C PHE A 74 -1.93 -1.23 14.02
N CYS A 75 -2.84 -2.01 13.46
CA CYS A 75 -4.11 -2.34 14.09
C CYS A 75 -3.92 -3.06 15.44
N LYS A 76 -3.01 -4.01 15.48
CA LYS A 76 -2.63 -4.73 16.70
C LYS A 76 -2.06 -3.80 17.78
N GLU A 77 -1.14 -2.89 17.42
CA GLU A 77 -0.59 -1.92 18.37
C GLU A 77 -1.65 -0.96 18.93
N LYS A 78 -2.64 -0.60 18.10
CA LYS A 78 -3.77 0.27 18.49
C LYS A 78 -4.89 -0.48 19.21
N GLY A 79 -4.92 -1.80 19.18
CA GLY A 79 -5.99 -2.61 19.73
C GLY A 79 -7.32 -2.45 18.98
N ILE A 80 -7.27 -2.22 17.66
CA ILE A 80 -8.43 -2.04 16.79
C ILE A 80 -8.55 -3.19 15.79
N GLN A 81 -9.73 -3.39 15.24
CA GLN A 81 -9.95 -4.36 14.17
C GLN A 81 -9.44 -3.80 12.83
N GLY A 82 -9.01 -4.67 11.93
CA GLY A 82 -8.57 -4.29 10.59
C GLY A 82 -9.08 -5.23 9.51
N GLU A 83 -9.50 -4.67 8.40
CA GLU A 83 -9.82 -5.43 7.19
C GLU A 83 -8.94 -4.94 6.05
N TYR A 84 -8.09 -5.83 5.57
CA TYR A 84 -7.18 -5.59 4.45
C TYR A 84 -7.70 -6.28 3.21
N VAL A 85 -7.85 -5.53 2.13
CA VAL A 85 -8.21 -6.05 0.82
C VAL A 85 -7.11 -5.66 -0.16
N THR A 86 -6.64 -6.60 -0.95
CA THR A 86 -5.72 -6.29 -2.04
C THR A 86 -6.21 -6.85 -3.36
N ILE A 87 -6.02 -6.07 -4.42
CA ILE A 87 -6.22 -6.48 -5.80
C ILE A 87 -4.88 -6.43 -6.53
N THR A 88 -4.43 -7.57 -7.06
CA THR A 88 -3.16 -7.70 -7.76
C THR A 88 -3.18 -8.92 -8.68
N MET A 89 -2.42 -8.88 -9.76
CA MET A 89 -2.34 -9.98 -10.72
C MET A 89 -1.20 -10.94 -10.33
N ILE A 90 -1.56 -12.09 -9.75
CA ILE A 90 -0.61 -13.11 -9.29
C ILE A 90 0.01 -13.88 -10.47
N SER A 91 -0.71 -13.99 -11.59
CA SER A 91 -0.27 -14.74 -12.76
C SER A 91 1.05 -14.24 -13.37
N HIS A 92 1.48 -13.00 -13.06
CA HIS A 92 2.80 -12.49 -13.43
C HIS A 92 3.94 -13.06 -12.56
N ASP A 93 3.64 -13.56 -11.38
CA ASP A 93 4.60 -14.27 -10.52
C ASP A 93 3.95 -15.53 -9.97
N PRO A 94 3.97 -16.65 -10.73
CA PRO A 94 3.40 -17.92 -10.28
C PRO A 94 4.07 -18.49 -9.02
N ASN A 95 5.20 -17.91 -8.61
CA ASN A 95 5.88 -18.22 -7.36
C ASN A 95 5.57 -17.20 -6.24
N ASN A 96 4.49 -16.42 -6.34
CA ASN A 96 4.16 -15.38 -5.35
C ASN A 96 3.72 -15.96 -3.98
N GLN A 97 4.45 -16.98 -3.54
CA GLN A 97 4.38 -17.51 -2.17
C GLN A 97 4.55 -16.43 -1.09
N PRO A 98 5.39 -15.39 -1.30
CA PRO A 98 5.49 -14.28 -0.35
C PRO A 98 4.16 -13.59 -0.06
N LEU A 99 3.37 -13.26 -1.08
CA LEU A 99 2.08 -12.58 -0.87
C LEU A 99 1.10 -13.48 -0.11
N TYR A 100 0.99 -14.75 -0.49
CA TYR A 100 0.12 -15.69 0.24
C TYR A 100 0.51 -15.82 1.71
N ARG A 101 1.82 -15.89 2.02
CA ARG A 101 2.28 -15.90 3.42
C ARG A 101 1.93 -14.61 4.17
N SER A 102 1.97 -13.46 3.48
CA SER A 102 1.54 -12.19 4.07
C SER A 102 0.05 -12.19 4.39
N ILE A 103 -0.80 -12.68 3.46
CA ILE A 103 -2.24 -12.84 3.67
C ILE A 103 -2.52 -13.79 4.84
N ASP A 104 -1.84 -14.94 4.88
CA ASP A 104 -1.96 -15.89 5.99
C ASP A 104 -1.52 -15.27 7.32
N TYR A 105 -0.40 -14.54 7.32
CA TYR A 105 0.07 -13.84 8.51
C TYR A 105 -0.98 -12.87 9.03
N ILE A 106 -1.55 -12.02 8.16
CA ILE A 106 -2.55 -11.03 8.53
C ILE A 106 -3.79 -11.71 9.11
N ASN A 107 -4.29 -12.77 8.45
CA ASN A 107 -5.46 -13.51 8.91
C ASN A 107 -5.25 -14.23 10.25
N ASN A 108 -4.01 -14.48 10.64
CA ASN A 108 -3.67 -15.06 11.95
C ASN A 108 -3.50 -14.01 13.07
N GLN A 109 -3.57 -12.70 12.75
CA GLN A 109 -3.53 -11.66 13.78
C GLN A 109 -4.93 -11.45 14.40
N PRO A 110 -5.02 -11.24 15.73
CA PRO A 110 -6.30 -10.99 16.38
C PRO A 110 -7.03 -9.78 15.82
N GLY A 111 -8.30 -9.94 15.47
CA GLY A 111 -9.14 -8.87 14.96
C GLY A 111 -8.84 -8.43 13.52
N MET A 112 -8.02 -9.20 12.80
CA MET A 112 -7.68 -8.92 11.41
C MET A 112 -8.36 -9.88 10.44
N THR A 113 -8.70 -9.36 9.26
CA THR A 113 -9.03 -10.16 8.07
C THR A 113 -8.31 -9.62 6.86
N ALA A 114 -7.86 -10.52 5.99
CA ALA A 114 -7.22 -10.17 4.72
C ALA A 114 -7.87 -10.94 3.56
N SER A 115 -8.12 -10.24 2.47
CA SER A 115 -8.69 -10.79 1.24
C SER A 115 -7.82 -10.41 0.04
N LEU A 116 -7.63 -11.39 -0.85
CA LEU A 116 -6.84 -11.24 -2.06
C LEU A 116 -7.74 -11.43 -3.28
N ILE A 117 -7.75 -10.44 -4.16
CA ILE A 117 -8.41 -10.48 -5.46
C ILE A 117 -7.33 -10.66 -6.53
N ASP A 118 -7.23 -11.89 -7.07
CA ASP A 118 -6.31 -12.19 -8.18
C ASP A 118 -6.88 -11.68 -9.50
N MET A 119 -6.54 -10.44 -9.83
CA MET A 119 -7.08 -9.78 -11.04
C MET A 119 -6.18 -8.65 -11.50
N ASN A 120 -6.14 -8.44 -12.82
CA ASN A 120 -5.55 -7.24 -13.39
C ASN A 120 -6.42 -6.01 -13.04
N THR A 121 -5.83 -5.00 -12.40
CA THR A 121 -6.52 -3.76 -11.98
C THR A 121 -7.09 -2.98 -13.17
N PHE A 122 -6.47 -3.14 -14.35
CA PHE A 122 -6.94 -2.53 -15.61
C PHE A 122 -8.24 -3.17 -16.15
N SER A 123 -8.64 -4.35 -15.66
CA SER A 123 -9.89 -5.02 -16.09
C SER A 123 -11.12 -4.16 -15.80
N GLU A 124 -12.11 -4.23 -16.69
CA GLU A 124 -13.35 -3.43 -16.58
C GLU A 124 -14.11 -3.69 -15.27
N ASN A 125 -14.13 -4.94 -14.82
CA ASN A 125 -14.85 -5.37 -13.62
C ASN A 125 -14.02 -5.26 -12.32
N ALA A 126 -12.78 -4.76 -12.36
CA ALA A 126 -11.91 -4.69 -11.19
C ALA A 126 -12.52 -3.87 -10.05
N LEU A 127 -13.17 -2.76 -10.36
CA LEU A 127 -13.88 -1.93 -9.38
C LEU A 127 -15.03 -2.68 -8.70
N ASP A 128 -15.81 -3.43 -9.49
CA ASP A 128 -16.96 -4.18 -8.98
C ASP A 128 -16.51 -5.32 -8.06
N GLU A 129 -15.39 -5.99 -8.39
CA GLU A 129 -14.81 -7.03 -7.55
C GLU A 129 -14.36 -6.47 -6.19
N VAL A 130 -13.66 -5.31 -6.19
CA VAL A 130 -13.26 -4.63 -4.96
C VAL A 130 -14.47 -4.21 -4.12
N LYS A 131 -15.52 -3.69 -4.75
CA LYS A 131 -16.75 -3.26 -4.07
C LYS A 131 -17.59 -4.39 -3.47
N LYS A 132 -17.31 -5.65 -3.78
CA LYS A 132 -17.95 -6.79 -3.09
C LYS A 132 -17.53 -6.89 -1.63
N TYR A 133 -16.35 -6.36 -1.27
CA TYR A 133 -15.85 -6.34 0.09
C TYR A 133 -16.33 -5.07 0.82
N HIS A 134 -16.03 -3.90 0.29
CA HIS A 134 -16.48 -2.60 0.84
C HIS A 134 -16.81 -1.62 -0.28
N GLN A 135 -17.80 -0.77 -0.05
CA GLN A 135 -18.14 0.32 -0.98
C GLN A 135 -17.11 1.45 -0.92
N THR A 136 -16.48 1.64 0.24
CA THR A 136 -15.40 2.60 0.51
C THR A 136 -14.41 2.01 1.50
N TYR A 137 -13.22 2.59 1.58
CA TYR A 137 -12.13 2.20 2.47
C TYR A 137 -11.60 3.41 3.20
N ASP A 138 -11.17 3.25 4.45
CA ASP A 138 -10.52 4.33 5.20
C ASP A 138 -9.20 4.73 4.54
N ILE A 139 -8.42 3.76 4.10
CA ILE A 139 -7.15 3.97 3.41
C ILE A 139 -7.19 3.25 2.06
N VAL A 140 -6.78 3.95 1.00
CA VAL A 140 -6.52 3.36 -0.32
C VAL A 140 -5.08 3.66 -0.71
N PHE A 141 -4.31 2.64 -1.08
CA PHE A 141 -2.96 2.76 -1.59
C PHE A 141 -2.90 2.22 -3.03
N ILE A 142 -2.44 3.04 -3.96
CA ILE A 142 -2.35 2.70 -5.39
C ILE A 142 -0.89 2.55 -5.77
N ASP A 143 -0.47 1.31 -6.07
CA ASP A 143 0.89 0.89 -6.40
C ASP A 143 0.91 -0.32 -7.36
N ALA A 144 0.06 -0.33 -8.39
CA ALA A 144 -0.05 -1.48 -9.30
C ALA A 144 0.83 -1.31 -10.53
N CYS A 145 0.38 -0.61 -11.53
CA CYS A 145 1.12 -0.39 -12.77
C CYS A 145 1.62 1.04 -12.86
N HIS A 146 2.80 1.21 -13.48
CA HIS A 146 3.45 2.52 -13.61
C HIS A 146 3.27 3.16 -14.98
N LYS A 147 2.63 2.46 -15.94
CA LYS A 147 2.34 3.04 -17.26
C LYS A 147 1.17 4.02 -17.16
N TYR A 148 1.31 5.15 -17.84
CA TYR A 148 0.37 6.27 -17.73
C TYR A 148 -1.12 5.87 -17.85
N ASP A 149 -1.50 5.12 -18.89
CA ASP A 149 -2.89 4.76 -19.14
C ASP A 149 -3.44 3.80 -18.06
N GLU A 150 -2.60 2.89 -17.58
CA GLU A 150 -2.98 1.90 -16.57
C GLU A 150 -3.15 2.57 -15.21
N ILE A 151 -2.17 3.37 -14.77
CA ILE A 151 -2.29 4.09 -13.49
C ILE A 151 -3.40 5.14 -13.53
N LYS A 152 -3.64 5.80 -14.65
CA LYS A 152 -4.76 6.72 -14.81
C LYS A 152 -6.11 6.02 -14.67
N SER A 153 -6.22 4.79 -15.19
CA SER A 153 -7.37 3.93 -14.99
C SER A 153 -7.54 3.55 -13.52
N ASP A 154 -6.45 3.15 -12.84
CA ASP A 154 -6.49 2.78 -11.42
C ASP A 154 -6.90 3.97 -10.55
N ILE A 155 -6.37 5.16 -10.80
CA ILE A 155 -6.78 6.40 -10.13
C ILE A 155 -8.29 6.64 -10.33
N SER A 156 -8.78 6.54 -11.58
CA SER A 156 -10.19 6.75 -11.90
C SER A 156 -11.12 5.77 -11.19
N LYS A 157 -10.70 4.50 -11.05
CA LYS A 157 -11.50 3.44 -10.44
C LYS A 157 -11.48 3.50 -8.91
N PHE A 158 -10.29 3.69 -8.32
CA PHE A 158 -10.09 3.38 -6.90
C PHE A 158 -9.92 4.61 -6.01
N SER A 159 -9.50 5.78 -6.54
CA SER A 159 -9.24 6.96 -5.69
C SER A 159 -10.47 7.42 -4.90
N ASN A 160 -11.65 7.37 -5.51
CA ASN A 160 -12.91 7.77 -4.88
C ASN A 160 -13.43 6.77 -3.82
N LEU A 161 -12.75 5.63 -3.64
CA LEU A 161 -13.07 4.70 -2.57
C LEU A 161 -12.46 5.12 -1.24
N ALA A 162 -11.43 5.98 -1.24
CA ALA A 162 -10.80 6.46 -0.01
C ALA A 162 -11.72 7.43 0.75
N THR A 163 -11.84 7.24 2.06
CA THR A 163 -12.61 8.13 2.94
C THR A 163 -11.73 8.97 3.85
N ASP A 164 -10.57 8.50 4.22
CA ASP A 164 -9.63 9.18 5.12
C ASP A 164 -8.33 9.53 4.42
N MET A 165 -7.68 8.57 3.76
CA MET A 165 -6.41 8.77 3.08
C MET A 165 -6.33 8.04 1.75
N LEU A 166 -5.74 8.72 0.77
CA LEU A 166 -5.34 8.16 -0.51
C LEU A 166 -3.83 8.30 -0.66
N LEU A 167 -3.16 7.16 -0.91
CA LEU A 167 -1.72 7.08 -1.06
C LEU A 167 -1.35 6.60 -2.47
N PHE A 168 -0.20 7.07 -2.94
CA PHE A 168 0.39 6.67 -4.21
C PHE A 168 1.86 6.36 -4.03
N HIS A 169 2.35 5.33 -4.70
CA HIS A 169 3.79 5.10 -4.88
C HIS A 169 4.29 5.71 -6.19
N ASP A 170 5.63 5.84 -6.33
CA ASP A 170 6.29 6.27 -7.55
C ASP A 170 5.86 7.66 -8.06
N ILE A 171 5.65 8.60 -7.16
CA ILE A 171 5.13 9.94 -7.48
C ILE A 171 6.16 10.89 -8.11
N ARG A 172 7.42 10.49 -8.30
CA ARG A 172 8.45 11.35 -8.87
C ARG A 172 8.80 11.01 -10.31
N PRO A 173 8.94 12.01 -11.17
CA PRO A 173 9.47 11.80 -12.50
C PRO A 173 10.99 11.56 -12.41
N ILE A 174 11.43 10.35 -12.18
CA ILE A 174 12.84 10.00 -12.38
C ILE A 174 13.05 9.94 -13.89
N ALA A 175 13.91 10.79 -14.38
CA ALA A 175 14.00 11.29 -15.75
C ALA A 175 14.21 10.25 -16.87
N VAL A 176 14.12 8.96 -16.62
CA VAL A 176 14.54 7.96 -17.64
C VAL A 176 13.65 6.70 -17.67
N ASN A 177 12.63 6.54 -16.82
CA ASN A 177 11.97 5.26 -16.67
C ASN A 177 10.45 5.32 -16.91
N GLU A 178 9.88 4.15 -17.16
CA GLU A 178 8.45 3.83 -17.30
C GLU A 178 7.57 4.37 -16.13
N HIS A 179 8.18 4.75 -15.03
CA HIS A 179 7.58 5.31 -13.82
C HIS A 179 7.14 6.79 -13.93
N CYS A 180 7.50 7.50 -15.00
CA CYS A 180 7.01 8.86 -15.23
C CYS A 180 5.50 8.97 -15.37
N GLY A 181 4.84 7.86 -15.68
CA GLY A 181 3.38 7.80 -15.86
C GLY A 181 2.58 8.11 -14.60
N VAL A 182 3.05 7.72 -13.43
CA VAL A 182 2.34 7.93 -12.15
C VAL A 182 2.20 9.41 -11.84
N TYR A 183 3.31 10.16 -11.86
CA TYR A 183 3.29 11.59 -11.62
C TYR A 183 2.33 12.32 -12.54
N GLN A 184 2.43 12.07 -13.84
CA GLN A 184 1.58 12.70 -14.85
C GLN A 184 0.10 12.34 -14.66
N ALA A 185 -0.20 11.07 -14.37
CA ALA A 185 -1.57 10.61 -14.13
C ALA A 185 -2.21 11.27 -12.91
N ILE A 186 -1.44 11.49 -11.82
CA ILE A 186 -1.91 12.20 -10.62
C ILE A 186 -2.23 13.66 -10.99
N GLN A 187 -1.35 14.36 -11.72
CA GLN A 187 -1.56 15.74 -12.16
C GLN A 187 -2.81 15.85 -13.05
N ASP A 188 -2.94 14.99 -14.06
CA ASP A 188 -4.07 15.00 -15.00
C ASP A 188 -5.40 14.56 -14.37
N SER A 189 -5.34 13.97 -13.19
CA SER A 189 -6.51 13.63 -12.38
C SER A 189 -6.91 14.74 -11.41
N ASN A 190 -6.20 15.88 -11.44
CA ASN A 190 -6.41 17.04 -10.55
C ASN A 190 -6.31 16.66 -9.05
N ILE A 191 -5.48 15.66 -8.72
CA ILE A 191 -5.24 15.26 -7.34
C ILE A 191 -4.08 16.10 -6.81
N VAL A 192 -4.36 16.91 -5.78
CA VAL A 192 -3.35 17.68 -5.05
C VAL A 192 -2.93 16.85 -3.84
N LEU A 193 -1.65 16.50 -3.78
CA LEU A 193 -1.08 15.78 -2.65
C LEU A 193 -0.83 16.75 -1.48
N ASP A 194 -1.19 16.34 -0.27
CA ASP A 194 -0.93 17.09 0.96
C ASP A 194 0.48 16.85 1.50
N LYS A 195 1.02 15.67 1.21
CA LYS A 195 2.38 15.25 1.57
C LYS A 195 3.04 14.55 0.39
N GLU A 196 4.31 14.82 0.21
CA GLU A 196 5.21 14.08 -0.67
C GLU A 196 6.40 13.62 0.16
N ILE A 197 6.55 12.33 0.29
CA ILE A 197 7.62 11.69 1.05
C ILE A 197 8.57 11.08 0.03
N ALA A 198 9.71 11.71 -0.17
CA ALA A 198 10.75 11.19 -1.02
C ALA A 198 12.11 11.52 -0.44
N VAL A 199 13.03 10.59 -0.55
CA VAL A 199 14.47 10.82 -0.31
C VAL A 199 15.12 11.06 -1.67
N ALA A 200 16.23 11.80 -1.72
CA ALA A 200 16.89 12.13 -2.98
C ALA A 200 17.08 10.86 -3.84
N ASP A 201 16.78 10.95 -5.12
CA ASP A 201 16.88 9.88 -6.12
C ASP A 201 15.87 8.71 -5.99
N GLU A 202 14.76 8.90 -5.25
CA GLU A 202 13.76 7.86 -5.04
C GLU A 202 12.40 8.18 -5.66
N MET A 203 11.58 7.13 -5.73
CA MET A 203 10.28 7.16 -6.41
C MET A 203 9.22 7.93 -5.63
N GLY A 204 9.31 7.93 -4.31
CA GLY A 204 8.48 8.69 -3.41
C GLY A 204 7.08 8.12 -3.16
N ILE A 205 6.50 8.55 -2.03
CA ILE A 205 5.12 8.25 -1.65
C ILE A 205 4.35 9.57 -1.53
N GLY A 206 3.22 9.64 -2.23
CA GLY A 206 2.29 10.76 -2.13
C GLY A 206 1.12 10.43 -1.21
N ILE A 207 0.71 11.38 -0.39
CA ILE A 207 -0.44 11.24 0.50
C ILE A 207 -1.41 12.41 0.27
N LYS A 208 -2.68 12.07 0.08
CA LYS A 208 -3.79 13.01 0.12
C LYS A 208 -4.69 12.65 1.30
N PHE A 209 -4.92 13.60 2.19
CA PHE A 209 -5.94 13.50 3.23
C PHE A 209 -7.30 13.88 2.67
N ILE A 210 -8.32 13.05 2.92
CA ILE A 210 -9.70 13.27 2.44
C ILE A 210 -10.53 13.98 3.51
N LYS A 211 -10.26 13.69 4.80
CA LYS A 211 -10.87 14.32 5.98
C LYS A 211 -9.96 15.32 6.62
#